data_6ea53d6c5bf539cfd9713cc88ed7108a
#
_entry.id   6ea53d6c5bf539cfd9713cc88ed7108a
#
_cell.length_a   1.000
_cell.length_b   1.000
_cell.length_c   1.000
_cell.angle_alpha   90.00
_cell.angle_beta   90.00
_cell.angle_gamma   90.00
#
_symmetry.space_group_name_H-M   'P 1'
#
loop_
_entity.id
_entity.type
_entity.pdbx_description
1 polymer ?
#
loop_
_entity_poly.entity_id
_entity_poly.type
_entity_poly.pdbx_seq_one_letter_code
_entity_poly.pdbx_strand_id
1 'polypeptide(L)'
;PLYSSAASDVYKRQIFKGTNDMKTFQEEIFGPVLAVTTFKDFDDAIKIANDTIYGLGAGVWSRSAHTSYRAGRAIQAGRVWTNCYHIYPAHAAFGGYKKSGIGRENHRMMLDHYQQTKNLLVSYSTKPAGFF
;
A
#
# COMPACT_ATOMS: atom_id res chain seq x y z
N PRO A 1 39.02 13.28 -10.06
CA PRO A 1 38.08 13.02 -11.13
C PRO A 1 36.65 13.34 -10.77
N LEU A 2 36.02 13.87 -11.72
CA LEU A 2 34.71 14.47 -11.72
C LEU A 2 33.55 13.49 -11.39
N TYR A 3 33.85 12.22 -11.26
CA TYR A 3 32.84 11.15 -11.09
C TYR A 3 32.32 11.02 -9.65
N SER A 4 33.13 11.38 -8.68
CA SER A 4 32.68 11.36 -7.30
C SER A 4 31.72 12.49 -6.99
N SER A 5 31.85 13.61 -7.67
CA SER A 5 30.92 14.73 -7.54
C SER A 5 29.57 14.44 -8.20
N ALA A 6 29.58 13.76 -9.36
CA ALA A 6 28.34 13.33 -10.01
C ALA A 6 27.60 12.29 -9.17
N ALA A 7 28.32 11.34 -8.60
CA ALA A 7 27.72 10.39 -7.65
C ALA A 7 27.20 11.09 -6.41
N SER A 8 27.84 12.18 -5.97
CA SER A 8 27.34 12.96 -4.84
C SER A 8 26.10 13.77 -5.17
N ASP A 9 25.85 14.12 -6.38
CA ASP A 9 24.65 14.81 -6.82
C ASP A 9 23.39 13.95 -6.82
N VAL A 10 23.55 12.63 -6.90
CA VAL A 10 22.42 11.67 -6.85
C VAL A 10 21.68 11.72 -5.52
N TYR A 11 22.33 12.14 -4.45
CA TYR A 11 21.69 12.28 -3.15
C TYR A 11 21.30 13.71 -2.79
N LYS A 12 21.36 14.65 -3.70
CA LYS A 12 20.70 15.93 -3.52
C LYS A 12 19.21 15.69 -3.43
N ARG A 13 18.73 15.62 -2.19
CA ARG A 13 17.31 15.48 -1.92
C ARG A 13 16.59 16.71 -2.44
N GLN A 14 15.57 16.49 -3.24
CA GLN A 14 14.78 17.56 -3.85
C GLN A 14 13.35 17.50 -3.37
N ILE A 15 12.76 18.66 -3.14
CA ILE A 15 11.35 18.81 -2.81
C ILE A 15 10.71 19.65 -3.92
N PHE A 16 9.75 19.05 -4.62
CA PHE A 16 8.96 19.72 -5.64
C PHE A 16 7.58 20.04 -5.11
N LYS A 17 7.26 21.31 -5.07
CA LYS A 17 5.88 21.77 -4.83
C LYS A 17 5.19 21.93 -6.18
N GLY A 18 4.04 21.31 -6.32
CA GLY A 18 3.29 21.32 -7.58
C GLY A 18 1.83 20.91 -7.43
N THR A 19 1.23 20.61 -8.54
CA THR A 19 -0.16 20.16 -8.64
C THR A 19 -0.22 18.65 -8.94
N ASN A 20 -1.32 18.02 -8.56
CA ASN A 20 -1.46 16.57 -8.62
C ASN A 20 -1.41 15.98 -10.03
N ASP A 21 -1.68 16.78 -11.06
CA ASP A 21 -1.62 16.40 -12.47
C ASP A 21 -0.21 16.35 -13.06
N MET A 22 0.78 16.85 -12.33
CA MET A 22 2.16 16.80 -12.79
C MET A 22 2.69 15.37 -12.79
N LYS A 23 3.54 15.04 -13.74
CA LYS A 23 4.17 13.73 -13.90
C LYS A 23 4.83 13.21 -12.63
N THR A 24 5.50 14.09 -11.89
CA THR A 24 6.17 13.80 -10.61
C THR A 24 5.23 13.39 -9.47
N PHE A 25 3.92 13.58 -9.63
CA PHE A 25 2.89 13.14 -8.69
C PHE A 25 2.19 11.87 -9.16
N GLN A 26 2.22 11.59 -10.46
CA GLN A 26 1.49 10.47 -11.06
C GLN A 26 2.38 9.26 -11.35
N GLU A 27 3.69 9.48 -11.53
CA GLU A 27 4.65 8.43 -11.82
C GLU A 27 5.64 8.26 -10.66
N GLU A 28 6.06 7.02 -10.42
CA GLU A 28 7.08 6.70 -9.44
C GLU A 28 8.48 7.11 -9.96
N ILE A 29 9.14 8.03 -9.25
CA ILE A 29 10.44 8.55 -9.69
C ILE A 29 11.59 7.61 -9.33
N PHE A 30 11.44 6.84 -8.26
CA PHE A 30 12.47 5.94 -7.74
C PHE A 30 13.80 6.62 -7.41
N GLY A 31 13.74 7.79 -6.80
CA GLY A 31 14.92 8.62 -6.47
C GLY A 31 14.67 9.54 -5.27
N PRO A 32 15.66 10.33 -4.87
CA PRO A 32 15.57 11.21 -3.69
C PRO A 32 14.73 12.47 -3.95
N VAL A 33 13.53 12.29 -4.44
CA VAL A 33 12.59 13.34 -4.82
C VAL A 33 11.31 13.20 -4.03
N LEU A 34 10.88 14.30 -3.41
CA LEU A 34 9.61 14.41 -2.72
C LEU A 34 8.70 15.40 -3.47
N ALA A 35 7.59 14.91 -3.98
CA ALA A 35 6.54 15.74 -4.55
C ALA A 35 5.56 16.17 -3.45
N VAL A 36 5.28 17.47 -3.34
CA VAL A 36 4.44 18.05 -2.30
C VAL A 36 3.36 18.91 -2.93
N THR A 37 2.12 18.67 -2.56
CA THR A 37 0.98 19.52 -2.91
C THR A 37 0.18 19.87 -1.67
N THR A 38 -0.66 20.89 -1.79
CA THR A 38 -1.60 21.29 -0.74
C THR A 38 -3.00 20.82 -1.07
N PHE A 39 -3.82 20.69 -0.06
CA PHE A 39 -5.24 20.38 -0.19
C PHE A 39 -6.07 21.42 0.56
N LYS A 40 -7.36 21.53 0.21
CA LYS A 40 -8.28 22.53 0.78
C LYS A 40 -8.96 22.04 2.05
N ASP A 41 -9.41 20.78 2.01
CA ASP A 41 -10.19 20.16 3.07
C ASP A 41 -9.94 18.64 3.06
N PHE A 42 -10.65 17.93 3.92
CA PHE A 42 -10.53 16.48 4.06
C PHE A 42 -10.85 15.74 2.76
N ASP A 43 -11.91 16.11 2.08
CA ASP A 43 -12.37 15.39 0.90
C ASP A 43 -11.41 15.61 -0.28
N ASP A 44 -10.88 16.82 -0.41
CA ASP A 44 -9.84 17.13 -1.39
C ASP A 44 -8.54 16.35 -1.10
N ALA A 45 -8.14 16.24 0.16
CA ALA A 45 -6.99 15.44 0.55
C ALA A 45 -7.17 13.95 0.16
N ILE A 46 -8.33 13.38 0.41
CA ILE A 46 -8.63 11.99 0.06
C ILE A 46 -8.69 11.81 -1.46
N LYS A 47 -9.27 12.76 -2.17
CA LYS A 47 -9.29 12.74 -3.64
C LYS A 47 -7.87 12.72 -4.21
N ILE A 48 -7.01 13.64 -3.77
CA ILE A 48 -5.61 13.72 -4.22
C ILE A 48 -4.86 12.43 -3.85
N ALA A 49 -5.00 11.94 -2.62
CA ALA A 49 -4.32 10.72 -2.17
C ALA A 49 -4.72 9.47 -2.98
N ASN A 50 -5.94 9.43 -3.49
CA ASN A 50 -6.46 8.32 -4.27
C ASN A 50 -6.29 8.47 -5.78
N ASP A 51 -5.94 9.66 -6.25
CA ASP A 51 -5.77 9.98 -7.67
C ASP A 51 -4.38 9.54 -8.17
N THR A 52 -4.16 8.25 -8.12
CA THR A 52 -2.95 7.56 -8.60
C THR A 52 -3.28 6.12 -8.98
N ILE A 53 -2.49 5.55 -9.86
CA ILE A 53 -2.58 4.13 -10.21
C ILE A 53 -2.00 3.20 -9.12
N TYR A 54 -1.31 3.75 -8.14
CA TYR A 54 -0.66 3.02 -7.05
C TYR A 54 -1.52 3.00 -5.79
N GLY A 55 -1.19 2.09 -4.90
CA GLY A 55 -1.88 1.96 -3.61
C GLY A 55 -1.18 0.98 -2.68
N LEU A 56 0.15 1.09 -2.53
CA LEU A 56 0.91 0.19 -1.66
C LEU A 56 0.78 0.58 -0.20
N GLY A 57 1.19 1.78 0.14
CA GLY A 57 1.19 2.28 1.50
C GLY A 57 0.92 3.78 1.58
N ALA A 58 0.35 4.21 2.70
CA ALA A 58 0.09 5.61 2.99
C ALA A 58 0.32 5.92 4.46
N GLY A 59 0.65 7.16 4.76
CA GLY A 59 0.79 7.67 6.11
C GLY A 59 -0.15 8.85 6.37
N VAL A 60 -0.79 8.86 7.53
CA VAL A 60 -1.67 9.94 7.96
C VAL A 60 -1.19 10.48 9.29
N TRP A 61 -1.00 11.78 9.38
CA TRP A 61 -0.64 12.45 10.63
C TRP A 61 -1.74 13.44 11.02
N SER A 62 -2.35 13.21 12.17
CA SER A 62 -3.39 14.08 12.70
C SER A 62 -3.48 13.95 14.21
N ARG A 63 -3.81 15.06 14.90
CA ARG A 63 -4.15 15.06 16.33
C ARG A 63 -5.57 14.57 16.59
N SER A 64 -6.44 14.58 15.57
CA SER A 64 -7.79 14.09 15.65
C SER A 64 -7.85 12.60 15.32
N ALA A 65 -8.20 11.76 16.30
CA ALA A 65 -8.41 10.33 16.09
C ALA A 65 -9.51 10.07 15.06
N HIS A 66 -10.58 10.88 15.07
CA HIS A 66 -11.67 10.79 14.10
C HIS A 66 -11.18 11.03 12.67
N THR A 67 -10.40 12.09 12.45
CA THR A 67 -9.82 12.40 11.12
C THR A 67 -8.89 11.29 10.66
N SER A 68 -8.00 10.83 11.53
CA SER A 68 -7.07 9.74 11.24
C SER A 68 -7.78 8.45 10.83
N TYR A 69 -8.81 8.07 11.58
CA TYR A 69 -9.58 6.87 11.29
C TYR A 69 -10.34 6.97 9.95
N ARG A 70 -11.01 8.10 9.72
CA ARG A 70 -11.70 8.34 8.44
C ARG A 70 -10.75 8.31 7.26
N ALA A 71 -9.59 8.98 7.36
CA ALA A 71 -8.59 8.99 6.32
C ALA A 71 -8.04 7.58 6.06
N GLY A 72 -7.69 6.85 7.12
CA GLY A 72 -7.21 5.48 7.01
C GLY A 72 -8.18 4.54 6.30
N ARG A 73 -9.49 4.76 6.45
CA ARG A 73 -10.51 3.99 5.75
C ARG A 73 -10.74 4.44 4.31
N ALA A 74 -10.56 5.72 4.02
CA ALA A 74 -10.89 6.30 2.72
C ALA A 74 -9.73 6.20 1.72
N ILE A 75 -8.48 6.14 2.20
CA ILE A 75 -7.29 6.01 1.36
C ILE A 75 -7.24 4.59 0.76
N GLN A 76 -7.10 4.51 -0.55
CA GLN A 76 -7.02 3.27 -1.33
C GLN A 76 -5.58 2.74 -1.37
N ALA A 77 -5.08 2.33 -0.21
CA ALA A 77 -3.77 1.69 -0.07
C ALA A 77 -3.92 0.41 0.77
N GLY A 78 -3.09 -0.58 0.49
CA GLY A 78 -3.12 -1.86 1.19
C GLY A 78 -2.63 -1.76 2.63
N ARG A 79 -1.85 -0.74 2.94
CA ARG A 79 -1.42 -0.40 4.30
C ARG A 79 -1.55 1.10 4.54
N VAL A 80 -2.18 1.47 5.64
CA VAL A 80 -2.22 2.86 6.09
C VAL A 80 -1.71 2.94 7.53
N TRP A 81 -0.70 3.78 7.74
CA TRP A 81 -0.17 4.10 9.08
C TRP A 81 -0.77 5.40 9.56
N THR A 82 -1.05 5.49 10.84
CA THR A 82 -1.53 6.72 11.47
C THR A 82 -0.57 7.14 12.58
N ASN A 83 -0.03 8.34 12.49
CA ASN A 83 0.95 8.92 13.41
C ASN A 83 2.19 8.03 13.63
N CYS A 84 2.47 7.14 12.71
CA CYS A 84 3.65 6.28 12.63
C CYS A 84 3.93 5.95 11.17
N TYR A 85 5.08 5.33 10.90
CA TYR A 85 5.44 4.88 9.56
C TYR A 85 6.40 3.71 9.61
N HIS A 86 6.41 2.85 8.58
CA HIS A 86 7.30 1.70 8.43
C HIS A 86 7.24 0.66 9.56
N ILE A 87 6.08 0.46 10.16
CA ILE A 87 5.86 -0.61 11.15
C ILE A 87 5.16 -1.78 10.44
N TYR A 88 5.78 -2.96 10.46
CA TYR A 88 5.33 -4.17 9.78
C TYR A 88 5.19 -5.34 10.77
N PRO A 89 4.14 -5.40 11.57
CA PRO A 89 3.93 -6.52 12.47
C PRO A 89 3.56 -7.78 11.67
N ALA A 90 4.14 -8.92 12.05
CA ALA A 90 3.98 -10.18 11.32
C ALA A 90 2.53 -10.67 11.22
N HIS A 91 1.68 -10.27 12.16
CA HIS A 91 0.26 -10.62 12.18
C HIS A 91 -0.63 -9.73 11.33
N ALA A 92 -0.08 -8.70 10.71
CA ALA A 92 -0.84 -7.77 9.87
C ALA A 92 -0.46 -7.91 8.40
N ALA A 93 -1.44 -8.16 7.55
CA ALA A 93 -1.22 -8.31 6.12
C ALA A 93 -0.63 -7.05 5.50
N PHE A 94 0.36 -7.24 4.62
CA PHE A 94 0.96 -6.19 3.81
C PHE A 94 0.83 -6.51 2.33
N GLY A 95 0.49 -5.55 1.54
CA GLY A 95 0.39 -5.69 0.08
C GLY A 95 -0.36 -4.52 -0.55
N GLY A 96 -0.34 -4.45 -1.87
CA GLY A 96 -0.84 -3.32 -2.62
C GLY A 96 -2.32 -3.39 -2.99
N TYR A 97 -2.87 -2.22 -3.26
CA TYR A 97 -4.09 -2.02 -4.03
C TYR A 97 -3.72 -1.57 -5.44
N LYS A 98 -4.68 -1.56 -6.34
CA LYS A 98 -4.53 -1.08 -7.71
C LYS A 98 -3.34 -1.77 -8.39
N LYS A 99 -2.48 -1.01 -9.08
CA LYS A 99 -1.28 -1.55 -9.75
C LYS A 99 -0.10 -1.87 -8.82
N SER A 100 -0.21 -1.58 -7.54
CA SER A 100 0.83 -1.90 -6.57
C SER A 100 0.88 -3.37 -6.17
N GLY A 101 -0.08 -4.19 -6.56
CA GLY A 101 -0.02 -5.64 -6.39
C GLY A 101 -1.34 -6.29 -5.99
N ILE A 102 -1.36 -7.61 -6.05
CA ILE A 102 -2.55 -8.44 -5.78
C ILE A 102 -2.39 -9.22 -4.47
N GLY A 103 -1.20 -9.79 -4.25
CA GLY A 103 -0.91 -10.66 -3.12
C GLY A 103 -0.80 -9.92 -1.78
N ARG A 104 -0.62 -10.71 -0.74
CA ARG A 104 -0.34 -10.20 0.62
C ARG A 104 0.85 -10.95 1.21
N GLU A 105 1.71 -10.18 1.88
CA GLU A 105 2.79 -10.67 2.72
C GLU A 105 2.37 -10.64 4.18
N ASN A 106 3.07 -11.38 5.01
CA ASN A 106 2.74 -11.52 6.42
C ASN A 106 1.31 -12.03 6.65
N HIS A 107 0.89 -12.12 7.90
CA HIS A 107 -0.42 -12.62 8.24
C HIS A 107 -0.69 -14.03 7.67
N ARG A 108 -1.75 -14.64 8.12
CA ARG A 108 -2.22 -15.96 7.63
C ARG A 108 -2.47 -15.98 6.12
N MET A 109 -2.86 -14.87 5.54
CA MET A 109 -3.16 -14.76 4.10
C MET A 109 -1.96 -15.08 3.21
N MET A 110 -0.72 -14.93 3.70
CA MET A 110 0.47 -15.29 2.94
C MET A 110 0.49 -16.79 2.62
N LEU A 111 0.03 -17.62 3.54
CA LEU A 111 0.03 -19.08 3.36
C LEU A 111 -0.85 -19.52 2.17
N ASP A 112 -1.91 -18.78 1.89
CA ASP A 112 -2.83 -19.09 0.78
C ASP A 112 -2.13 -19.03 -0.58
N HIS A 113 -1.04 -18.25 -0.69
CA HIS A 113 -0.24 -18.13 -1.91
C HIS A 113 0.81 -19.25 -2.07
N TYR A 114 1.16 -19.96 -0.99
CA TYR A 114 2.18 -21.00 -0.98
C TYR A 114 1.62 -22.40 -0.76
N GLN A 115 0.31 -22.52 -0.63
CA GLN A 115 -0.40 -23.78 -0.36
C GLN A 115 -1.53 -23.99 -1.36
N GLN A 116 -1.89 -25.24 -1.57
CA GLN A 116 -3.08 -25.60 -2.34
C GLN A 116 -4.10 -26.28 -1.41
N THR A 117 -5.31 -25.83 -1.47
CA THR A 117 -6.41 -26.46 -0.72
C THR A 117 -6.80 -27.78 -1.36
N LYS A 118 -6.81 -28.84 -0.59
CA LYS A 118 -7.33 -30.13 -0.99
C LYS A 118 -8.47 -30.53 -0.05
N ASN A 119 -9.58 -30.93 -0.63
CA ASN A 119 -10.63 -31.65 0.12
C ASN A 119 -10.39 -33.13 -0.01
N LEU A 120 -10.25 -33.81 1.10
CA LEU A 120 -10.18 -35.27 1.17
C LEU A 120 -11.40 -35.80 1.96
N LEU A 121 -12.34 -36.42 1.26
CA LEU A 121 -13.50 -37.06 1.87
C LEU A 121 -13.29 -38.57 1.85
N VAL A 122 -13.30 -39.16 3.01
CA VAL A 122 -13.16 -40.62 3.17
C VAL A 122 -14.37 -41.16 3.91
N SER A 123 -15.06 -42.12 3.31
CA SER A 123 -16.18 -42.83 3.96
C SER A 123 -15.73 -44.20 4.37
N TYR A 124 -16.02 -44.56 5.59
CA TYR A 124 -15.90 -45.95 6.13
C TYR A 124 -17.24 -46.68 6.14
N SER A 125 -18.28 -46.08 5.57
CA SER A 125 -19.59 -46.72 5.47
C SER A 125 -19.55 -47.90 4.48
N THR A 126 -20.11 -49.00 4.87
CA THR A 126 -20.35 -50.17 3.99
C THR A 126 -21.63 -50.02 3.17
N LYS A 127 -22.40 -48.98 3.40
CA LYS A 127 -23.64 -48.68 2.65
C LYS A 127 -23.33 -47.68 1.54
N PRO A 128 -24.01 -47.79 0.38
CA PRO A 128 -23.91 -46.80 -0.68
C PRO A 128 -24.26 -45.41 -0.18
N ALA A 129 -23.58 -44.38 -0.69
CA ALA A 129 -23.80 -42.98 -0.31
C ALA A 129 -25.14 -42.40 -0.82
N GLY A 130 -25.84 -43.12 -1.68
CA GLY A 130 -27.19 -42.79 -2.13
C GLY A 130 -27.26 -41.68 -3.19
N PHE A 131 -26.19 -41.44 -3.89
CA PHE A 131 -26.18 -40.43 -4.96
C PHE A 131 -26.52 -41.01 -6.35
N PHE A 132 -26.59 -42.36 -6.47
CA PHE A 132 -26.94 -43.11 -7.69
C PHE A 132 -27.77 -44.30 -7.33
#